data_2e617779d83bcdf3399ad69044e5047a
#
_entry.id   2e617779d83bcdf3399ad69044e5047a
#
_cell.length_a   1.000
_cell.length_b   1.000
_cell.length_c   1.000
_cell.angle_alpha   90.00
_cell.angle_beta   90.00
_cell.angle_gamma   90.00
#
_symmetry.space_group_name_H-M   'P 1'
#
loop_
_entity.id
_entity.type
_entity.pdbx_description
1 polymer ?
#
loop_
_entity_poly.entity_id
_entity_poly.type
_entity_poly.pdbx_seq_one_letter_code
_entity_poly.pdbx_strand_id
1 'polypeptide(L)'
;MKPTILPLLMAFALVTPALADTPMAPSAEAVAAAQTPAEHEALAAAYAKEASDLRAAAARHRAMDKEYSAPGYRSLKLGAALHCKKLVDSYEAAATEADSLAAAQREAAAAAKAK
;
A
#
# COMPACT_ATOMS: atom_id res chain seq x y z
N MET A 1 17.55 51.14 -35.42
CA MET A 1 17.70 49.81 -34.73
C MET A 1 16.54 49.62 -33.78
N LYS A 2 15.64 48.70 -34.09
CA LYS A 2 14.51 48.37 -33.20
C LYS A 2 14.95 47.18 -32.31
N PRO A 3 14.81 47.24 -30.98
CA PRO A 3 15.10 46.12 -30.12
C PRO A 3 13.97 45.09 -30.25
N THR A 4 14.33 43.87 -30.70
CA THR A 4 13.43 42.73 -30.72
C THR A 4 13.37 42.17 -29.32
N ILE A 5 12.28 42.40 -28.62
CA ILE A 5 12.00 41.79 -27.31
C ILE A 5 11.50 40.36 -27.58
N LEU A 6 12.33 39.39 -27.27
CA LEU A 6 11.97 37.98 -27.32
C LEU A 6 11.19 37.63 -26.06
N PRO A 7 9.93 37.16 -26.11
CA PRO A 7 9.24 36.73 -24.92
C PRO A 7 9.82 35.42 -24.41
N LEU A 8 10.38 35.48 -23.19
CA LEU A 8 10.82 34.34 -22.42
C LEU A 8 9.56 33.55 -21.96
N LEU A 9 9.19 32.50 -22.69
CA LEU A 9 8.17 31.56 -22.28
C LEU A 9 8.70 30.78 -21.10
N MET A 10 8.34 31.16 -19.90
CA MET A 10 8.51 30.35 -18.71
C MET A 10 7.52 29.17 -18.79
N ALA A 11 8.03 28.01 -19.14
CA ALA A 11 7.30 26.74 -19.01
C ALA A 11 7.19 26.44 -17.51
N PHE A 12 6.05 26.72 -16.92
CA PHE A 12 5.67 26.20 -15.60
C PHE A 12 5.45 24.69 -15.76
N ALA A 13 6.46 23.91 -15.41
CA ALA A 13 6.28 22.49 -15.20
C ALA A 13 5.34 22.32 -14.00
N LEU A 14 4.09 21.96 -14.24
CA LEU A 14 3.18 21.47 -13.23
C LEU A 14 3.75 20.16 -12.69
N VAL A 15 4.48 20.25 -11.59
CA VAL A 15 4.79 19.08 -10.77
C VAL A 15 3.47 18.68 -10.12
N THR A 16 2.75 17.77 -10.75
CA THR A 16 1.66 17.08 -10.09
C THR A 16 2.28 16.29 -8.93
N PRO A 17 1.86 16.52 -7.66
CA PRO A 17 2.26 15.62 -6.60
C PRO A 17 1.77 14.23 -7.01
N ALA A 18 2.67 13.30 -7.16
CA ALA A 18 2.30 11.89 -7.26
C ALA A 18 1.46 11.61 -6.01
N LEU A 19 0.17 11.36 -6.20
CA LEU A 19 -0.67 10.82 -5.14
C LEU A 19 0.07 9.59 -4.65
N ALA A 20 0.52 9.61 -3.41
CA ALA A 20 1.17 8.45 -2.80
C ALA A 20 0.28 7.25 -3.10
N ASP A 21 0.83 6.23 -3.77
CA ASP A 21 0.12 5.01 -4.11
C ASP A 21 -0.55 4.50 -2.84
N THR A 22 -1.85 4.73 -2.74
CA THR A 22 -2.64 4.07 -1.73
C THR A 22 -2.53 2.59 -2.04
N PRO A 23 -2.04 1.74 -1.12
CA PRO A 23 -1.92 0.32 -1.38
C PRO A 23 -3.32 -0.20 -1.69
N MET A 24 -3.54 -0.48 -2.95
CA MET A 24 -4.82 -0.95 -3.43
C MET A 24 -4.66 -2.42 -3.78
N ALA A 25 -5.46 -3.25 -3.10
CA ALA A 25 -5.61 -4.65 -3.49
C ALA A 25 -5.95 -4.75 -4.98
N PRO A 26 -5.58 -5.83 -5.67
CA PRO A 26 -6.00 -6.07 -7.02
C PRO A 26 -7.53 -5.97 -7.17
N SER A 27 -8.00 -5.39 -8.25
CA SER A 27 -9.43 -5.29 -8.49
C SER A 27 -10.05 -6.66 -8.80
N ALA A 28 -11.34 -6.80 -8.55
CA ALA A 28 -12.07 -8.01 -8.91
C ALA A 28 -11.97 -8.32 -10.42
N GLU A 29 -11.98 -7.29 -11.25
CA GLU A 29 -11.82 -7.41 -12.70
C GLU A 29 -10.43 -7.95 -13.08
N ALA A 30 -9.38 -7.47 -12.43
CA ALA A 30 -8.01 -7.96 -12.65
C ALA A 30 -7.88 -9.43 -12.26
N VAL A 31 -8.48 -9.83 -11.15
CA VAL A 31 -8.51 -11.23 -10.69
C VAL A 31 -9.28 -12.11 -11.68
N ALA A 32 -10.44 -11.65 -12.13
CA ALA A 32 -11.27 -12.40 -13.07
C ALA A 32 -10.64 -12.54 -14.47
N ALA A 33 -9.86 -11.57 -14.89
CA ALA A 33 -9.23 -11.54 -16.20
C ALA A 33 -7.93 -12.37 -16.27
N ALA A 34 -7.28 -12.67 -15.15
CA ALA A 34 -5.98 -13.34 -15.13
C ALA A 34 -6.08 -14.79 -15.62
N GLN A 35 -5.36 -15.10 -16.69
CA GLN A 35 -5.31 -16.42 -17.31
C GLN A 35 -3.89 -16.88 -17.66
N THR A 36 -2.98 -15.94 -17.84
CA THR A 36 -1.60 -16.23 -18.21
C THR A 36 -0.69 -16.29 -16.98
N PRO A 37 0.45 -17.00 -17.04
CA PRO A 37 1.44 -16.99 -15.96
C PRO A 37 1.85 -15.57 -15.57
N ALA A 38 2.07 -14.69 -16.54
CA ALA A 38 2.49 -13.31 -16.28
C ALA A 38 1.42 -12.50 -15.52
N GLU A 39 0.13 -12.69 -15.85
CA GLU A 39 -0.98 -12.03 -15.14
C GLU A 39 -1.10 -12.53 -13.71
N HIS A 40 -0.98 -13.82 -13.47
CA HIS A 40 -0.96 -14.38 -12.12
C HIS A 40 0.25 -13.92 -11.30
N GLU A 41 1.43 -13.83 -11.90
CA GLU A 41 2.62 -13.26 -11.23
C GLU A 41 2.44 -11.78 -10.87
N ALA A 42 1.80 -11.00 -11.73
CA ALA A 42 1.48 -9.61 -11.46
C ALA A 42 0.50 -9.47 -10.27
N LEU A 43 -0.52 -10.33 -10.19
CA LEU A 43 -1.43 -10.38 -9.04
C LEU A 43 -0.69 -10.78 -7.76
N ALA A 44 0.20 -11.76 -7.83
CA ALA A 44 1.02 -12.18 -6.69
C ALA A 44 1.89 -11.03 -6.17
N ALA A 45 2.51 -10.27 -7.06
CA ALA A 45 3.30 -9.10 -6.69
C ALA A 45 2.44 -7.99 -6.03
N ALA A 46 1.24 -7.76 -6.53
CA ALA A 46 0.31 -6.79 -5.97
C ALA A 46 -0.14 -7.18 -4.55
N TYR A 47 -0.50 -8.43 -4.32
CA TYR A 47 -0.84 -8.93 -2.99
C TYR A 47 0.36 -8.90 -2.02
N ALA A 48 1.56 -9.22 -2.49
CA ALA A 48 2.77 -9.12 -1.67
C ALA A 48 3.08 -7.67 -1.26
N LYS A 49 2.83 -6.71 -2.16
CA LYS A 49 2.95 -5.29 -1.84
C LYS A 49 1.91 -4.87 -0.81
N GLU A 50 0.67 -5.29 -0.96
CA GLU A 50 -0.40 -5.03 0.02
C GLU A 50 -0.02 -5.55 1.41
N ALA A 51 0.50 -6.77 1.51
CA ALA A 51 0.98 -7.35 2.77
C ALA A 51 2.08 -6.49 3.41
N SER A 52 3.04 -6.02 2.62
CA SER A 52 4.11 -5.13 3.07
C SER A 52 3.57 -3.79 3.60
N ASP A 53 2.64 -3.18 2.89
CA ASP A 53 2.02 -1.91 3.27
C ASP A 53 1.18 -2.04 4.56
N LEU A 54 0.48 -3.14 4.72
CA LEU A 54 -0.28 -3.45 5.94
C LEU A 54 0.66 -3.63 7.15
N ARG A 55 1.80 -4.29 6.98
CA ARG A 55 2.82 -4.39 8.03
C ARG A 55 3.44 -3.04 8.39
N ALA A 56 3.65 -2.18 7.41
CA ALA A 56 4.10 -0.81 7.66
C ALA A 56 3.06 -0.01 8.45
N ALA A 57 1.77 -0.19 8.16
CA ALA A 57 0.68 0.40 8.93
C ALA A 57 0.68 -0.12 10.38
N ALA A 58 0.83 -1.43 10.59
CA ALA A 58 0.94 -2.02 11.92
C ALA A 58 2.12 -1.43 12.70
N ALA A 59 3.28 -1.26 12.08
CA ALA A 59 4.46 -0.66 12.72
C ALA A 59 4.20 0.79 13.15
N ARG A 60 3.53 1.59 12.34
CA ARG A 60 3.14 2.96 12.71
C ARG A 60 2.21 2.98 13.93
N HIS A 61 1.22 2.11 13.99
CA HIS A 61 0.31 2.03 15.13
C HIS A 61 0.97 1.50 16.39
N ARG A 62 1.98 0.62 16.30
CA ARG A 62 2.81 0.25 17.45
C ARG A 62 3.60 1.43 18.00
N ALA A 63 4.15 2.27 17.15
CA ALA A 63 4.85 3.48 17.57
C ALA A 63 3.88 4.45 18.26
N MET A 64 2.69 4.66 17.72
CA MET A 64 1.65 5.49 18.34
C MET A 64 1.17 4.93 19.69
N ASP A 65 1.02 3.62 19.82
CA ASP A 65 0.67 2.98 21.09
C ASP A 65 1.69 3.31 22.19
N LYS A 66 2.98 3.31 21.88
CA LYS A 66 4.04 3.71 22.82
C LYS A 66 3.86 5.15 23.29
N GLU A 67 3.57 6.07 22.38
CA GLU A 67 3.35 7.49 22.71
C GLU A 67 2.08 7.67 23.55
N TYR A 68 0.98 7.07 23.18
CA TYR A 68 -0.26 7.09 23.97
C TYR A 68 -0.13 6.43 25.33
N SER A 69 0.78 5.51 25.51
CA SER A 69 1.07 4.83 26.77
C SER A 69 2.11 5.56 27.63
N ALA A 70 2.71 6.64 27.14
CA ALA A 70 3.72 7.41 27.86
C ALA A 70 3.12 8.20 29.06
N PRO A 71 3.89 8.44 30.13
CA PRO A 71 3.35 9.04 31.37
C PRO A 71 2.71 10.43 31.25
N GLY A 72 3.00 11.21 30.20
CA GLY A 72 2.44 12.55 29.97
C GLY A 72 1.03 12.57 29.35
N TYR A 73 0.58 11.45 28.81
CA TYR A 73 -0.71 11.35 28.12
C TYR A 73 -1.83 10.92 29.07
N ARG A 74 -2.52 11.84 29.72
CA ARG A 74 -3.44 11.48 30.80
C ARG A 74 -4.86 11.12 30.40
N SER A 75 -5.53 11.90 29.59
CA SER A 75 -6.99 11.79 29.42
C SER A 75 -7.43 11.00 28.19
N LEU A 76 -6.58 10.89 27.18
CA LEU A 76 -6.86 10.14 25.94
C LEU A 76 -6.27 8.72 25.96
N LYS A 77 -5.59 8.38 27.03
CA LYS A 77 -4.79 7.16 27.17
C LYS A 77 -5.52 5.85 26.93
N LEU A 78 -6.67 5.69 27.52
CA LEU A 78 -7.32 4.38 27.58
C LEU A 78 -7.94 3.97 26.25
N GLY A 79 -8.52 4.92 25.52
CA GLY A 79 -9.11 4.65 24.23
C GLY A 79 -8.10 4.52 23.09
N ALA A 80 -7.19 5.50 22.97
CA ALA A 80 -6.27 5.59 21.84
C ALA A 80 -5.26 4.43 21.81
N ALA A 81 -4.63 4.09 22.92
CA ALA A 81 -3.71 2.95 22.99
C ALA A 81 -4.40 1.63 22.66
N LEU A 82 -5.61 1.39 23.18
CA LEU A 82 -6.38 0.19 22.87
C LEU A 82 -6.76 0.12 21.39
N HIS A 83 -7.17 1.24 20.81
CA HIS A 83 -7.47 1.28 19.36
C HIS A 83 -6.23 1.03 18.50
N CYS A 84 -5.07 1.55 18.87
CA CYS A 84 -3.82 1.24 18.18
C CYS A 84 -3.49 -0.25 18.23
N LYS A 85 -3.65 -0.91 19.39
CA LYS A 85 -3.44 -2.37 19.50
C LYS A 85 -4.38 -3.17 18.60
N LYS A 86 -5.66 -2.82 18.58
CA LYS A 86 -6.64 -3.49 17.71
C LYS A 86 -6.32 -3.29 16.22
N LEU A 87 -5.84 -2.12 15.84
CA LEU A 87 -5.42 -1.86 14.48
C LEU A 87 -4.16 -2.66 14.10
N VAL A 88 -3.19 -2.77 15.00
CA VAL A 88 -2.01 -3.63 14.78
C VAL A 88 -2.43 -5.06 14.49
N ASP A 89 -3.28 -5.64 15.35
CA ASP A 89 -3.75 -7.02 15.18
C ASP A 89 -4.50 -7.19 13.85
N SER A 90 -5.35 -6.24 13.49
CA SER A 90 -6.13 -6.27 12.25
C SER A 90 -5.23 -6.15 11.00
N TYR A 91 -4.26 -5.25 11.02
CA TYR A 91 -3.32 -5.09 9.90
C TYR A 91 -2.41 -6.31 9.73
N GLU A 92 -1.95 -6.91 10.81
CA GLU A 92 -1.13 -8.12 10.74
C GLU A 92 -1.90 -9.33 10.24
N ALA A 93 -3.14 -9.50 10.70
CA ALA A 93 -4.02 -10.54 10.18
C ALA A 93 -4.29 -10.34 8.69
N ALA A 94 -4.62 -9.12 8.27
CA ALA A 94 -4.85 -8.79 6.86
C ALA A 94 -3.57 -9.01 6.01
N ALA A 95 -2.39 -8.67 6.52
CA ALA A 95 -1.12 -8.92 5.83
C ALA A 95 -0.87 -10.41 5.60
N THR A 96 -1.18 -11.25 6.58
CA THR A 96 -1.06 -12.70 6.47
C THR A 96 -1.99 -13.26 5.39
N GLU A 97 -3.22 -12.78 5.32
CA GLU A 97 -4.16 -13.17 4.27
C GLU A 97 -3.71 -12.69 2.88
N ALA A 98 -3.17 -11.48 2.77
CA ALA A 98 -2.61 -10.98 1.51
C ALA A 98 -1.41 -11.82 1.05
N ASP A 99 -0.54 -12.26 1.95
CA ASP A 99 0.54 -13.21 1.62
C ASP A 99 0.00 -14.56 1.14
N SER A 100 -1.08 -15.04 1.73
CA SER A 100 -1.74 -16.28 1.29
C SER A 100 -2.31 -16.15 -0.12
N LEU A 101 -2.91 -15.00 -0.43
CA LEU A 101 -3.38 -14.69 -1.79
C LEU A 101 -2.22 -14.60 -2.79
N ALA A 102 -1.09 -13.99 -2.40
CA ALA A 102 0.11 -13.96 -3.23
C ALA A 102 0.62 -15.38 -3.53
N ALA A 103 0.66 -16.26 -2.54
CA ALA A 103 1.05 -17.66 -2.72
C ALA A 103 0.11 -18.40 -3.67
N ALA A 104 -1.20 -18.24 -3.51
CA ALA A 104 -2.20 -18.84 -4.38
C ALA A 104 -2.03 -18.39 -5.85
N GLN A 105 -1.73 -17.11 -6.08
CA GLN A 105 -1.48 -16.61 -7.43
C GLN A 105 -0.18 -17.17 -8.04
N ARG A 106 0.86 -17.41 -7.24
CA ARG A 106 2.08 -18.09 -7.74
C ARG A 106 1.81 -19.54 -8.13
N GLU A 107 0.98 -20.24 -7.37
CA GLU A 107 0.53 -21.59 -7.75
C GLU A 107 -0.28 -21.57 -9.04
N ALA A 108 -1.18 -20.61 -9.21
CA ALA A 108 -1.93 -20.45 -10.44
C ALA A 108 -1.02 -20.13 -11.64
N ALA A 109 0.02 -19.30 -11.46
CA ALA A 109 1.02 -19.03 -12.48
C ALA A 109 1.77 -20.31 -12.89
N ALA A 110 2.18 -21.12 -11.93
CA ALA A 110 2.84 -22.41 -12.19
C ALA A 110 1.91 -23.38 -12.94
N ALA A 111 0.64 -23.47 -12.55
CA ALA A 111 -0.35 -24.30 -13.21
C ALA A 111 -0.62 -23.83 -14.64
N ALA A 112 -0.65 -22.54 -14.90
CA ALA A 112 -0.81 -21.96 -16.24
C ALA A 112 0.39 -22.25 -17.16
N LYS A 113 1.61 -22.33 -16.61
CA LYS A 113 2.81 -22.72 -17.37
C LYS A 113 2.80 -24.19 -17.79
N ALA A 114 2.15 -25.05 -17.02
CA ALA A 114 2.08 -26.50 -17.27
C ALA A 114 1.06 -26.88 -18.37
N LYS A 115 0.26 -25.93 -18.82
CA LYS A 115 -0.66 -26.10 -19.96
C LYS A 115 0.03 -25.73 -21.26
#